data_8d2d535cd206589bb528dd829ddbdcdc
#
_entry.id   8d2d535cd206589bb528dd829ddbdcdc
#
_cell.length_a   1.000
_cell.length_b   1.000
_cell.length_c   1.000
_cell.angle_alpha   90.00
_cell.angle_beta   90.00
_cell.angle_gamma   90.00
#
_symmetry.space_group_name_H-M   'P 1'
#
loop_
_entity.id
_entity.type
_entity.pdbx_description
1 polymer ?
#
loop_
_entity_poly.entity_id
_entity_poly.type
_entity_poly.pdbx_seq_one_letter_code
_entity_poly.pdbx_strand_id
1 'polypeptide(L)'
;MQRAKRKLEHIQYALELGDGPAATHLADLRFLHNCLPEINPADFVLSVEILGKRLRLPFFIDAITGSTDAVTEINRKLAQVATRTAIGMAVG
;
A
#
# COMPACT_ATOMS: atom_id res chain seq x y z
N MET A 1 -2.70 -2.84 27.93
CA MET A 1 -4.07 -2.40 27.66
C MET A 1 -4.18 -1.18 26.74
N GLN A 2 -3.48 -0.08 26.95
CA GLN A 2 -3.61 1.13 26.10
C GLN A 2 -3.22 0.96 24.63
N ARG A 3 -2.22 0.13 24.30
CA ARG A 3 -1.78 -0.10 22.90
C ARG A 3 -2.85 -0.81 22.05
N ALA A 4 -3.50 -1.84 22.60
CA ALA A 4 -4.55 -2.57 21.90
C ALA A 4 -5.76 -1.67 21.61
N LYS A 5 -6.16 -0.82 22.57
CA LYS A 5 -7.24 0.13 22.41
C LYS A 5 -6.96 1.13 21.29
N ARG A 6 -5.77 1.75 21.27
CA ARG A 6 -5.37 2.69 20.20
C ARG A 6 -5.39 2.06 18.81
N LYS A 7 -5.04 0.78 18.69
CA LYS A 7 -5.03 0.09 17.39
C LYS A 7 -6.45 -0.17 16.86
N LEU A 8 -7.39 -0.45 17.73
CA LEU A 8 -8.81 -0.53 17.37
C LEU A 8 -9.39 0.84 17.00
N GLU A 9 -9.02 1.88 17.73
CA GLU A 9 -9.39 3.26 17.43
C GLU A 9 -8.88 3.71 16.06
N HIS A 10 -7.66 3.30 15.64
CA HIS A 10 -7.14 3.60 14.30
C HIS A 10 -8.03 3.01 13.20
N ILE A 11 -8.50 1.77 13.36
CA ILE A 11 -9.39 1.14 12.39
C ILE A 11 -10.74 1.87 12.37
N GLN A 12 -11.28 2.17 13.54
CA GLN A 12 -12.55 2.89 13.66
C GLN A 12 -12.45 4.26 12.97
N TYR A 13 -11.44 5.06 13.28
CA TYR A 13 -11.25 6.38 12.66
C TYR A 13 -11.00 6.28 11.15
N ALA A 14 -10.28 5.27 10.68
CA ALA A 14 -10.08 5.07 9.25
C ALA A 14 -11.40 4.78 8.50
N LEU A 15 -12.36 4.13 9.17
CA LEU A 15 -13.68 3.89 8.60
C LEU A 15 -14.60 5.12 8.68
N GLU A 16 -14.48 5.93 9.74
CA GLU A 16 -15.35 7.07 10.00
C GLU A 16 -14.91 8.35 9.29
N LEU A 17 -13.60 8.60 9.22
CA LEU A 17 -13.06 9.88 8.74
C LEU A 17 -12.73 9.90 7.24
N GLY A 18 -12.73 8.75 6.58
CA GLY A 18 -12.33 8.66 5.18
C GLY A 18 -10.88 9.10 4.95
N ASP A 19 -10.57 9.48 3.72
CA ASP A 19 -9.24 9.96 3.36
C ASP A 19 -8.99 11.33 4.02
N GLY A 20 -7.85 11.45 4.68
CA GLY A 20 -7.50 12.62 5.46
C GLY A 20 -7.40 13.91 4.64
N PRO A 21 -7.35 15.08 5.31
CA PRO A 21 -7.30 16.40 4.66
C PRO A 21 -5.93 16.71 4.04
N ALA A 22 -4.91 15.91 4.32
CA ALA A 22 -3.56 16.18 3.83
C ALA A 22 -3.46 15.91 2.33
N ALA A 23 -2.91 16.87 1.59
CA ALA A 23 -2.52 16.64 0.21
C ALA A 23 -1.41 15.60 0.14
N THR A 24 -1.53 14.66 -0.78
CA THR A 24 -0.53 13.60 -0.98
C THR A 24 0.67 14.05 -1.81
N HIS A 25 0.72 15.28 -2.26
CA HIS A 25 1.67 15.81 -3.25
C HIS A 25 1.66 15.08 -4.61
N LEU A 26 0.84 14.06 -4.79
CA LEU A 26 0.67 13.43 -6.11
C LEU A 26 0.07 14.39 -7.14
N ALA A 27 -0.71 15.38 -6.70
CA ALA A 27 -1.24 16.44 -7.55
C ALA A 27 -0.15 17.40 -8.07
N ASP A 28 1.02 17.45 -7.43
CA ASP A 28 2.14 18.27 -7.85
C ASP A 28 2.94 17.63 -8.99
N LEU A 29 2.75 16.33 -9.22
CA LEU A 29 3.38 15.59 -10.29
C LEU A 29 2.58 15.77 -11.59
N ARG A 30 3.27 16.16 -12.65
CA ARG A 30 2.68 16.32 -13.99
C ARG A 30 3.47 15.50 -14.99
N PHE A 31 2.75 14.74 -15.80
CA PHE A 31 3.36 14.04 -16.91
C PHE A 31 3.60 15.01 -18.07
N LEU A 32 4.78 14.93 -18.67
CA LEU A 32 5.02 15.56 -19.97
C LEU A 32 4.30 14.72 -21.02
N HIS A 33 3.33 15.33 -21.66
CA HIS A 33 2.56 14.65 -22.70
C HIS A 33 3.42 14.42 -23.94
N ASN A 34 3.45 13.16 -24.40
CA ASN A 34 3.99 12.77 -25.70
C ASN A 34 2.87 12.07 -26.49
N CYS A 35 2.40 12.72 -27.55
CA CYS A 35 1.25 12.21 -28.32
C CYS A 35 1.58 10.98 -29.20
N LEU A 36 2.86 10.75 -29.51
CA LEU A 36 3.31 9.59 -30.29
C LEU A 36 4.56 8.98 -29.65
N PRO A 37 4.45 8.34 -28.49
CA PRO A 37 5.60 7.71 -27.86
C PRO A 37 6.05 6.49 -28.69
N GLU A 38 7.34 6.39 -28.94
CA GLU A 38 7.96 5.24 -29.61
C GLU A 38 8.18 4.09 -28.60
N ILE A 39 7.12 3.67 -27.93
CA ILE A 39 7.12 2.56 -26.97
C ILE A 39 5.96 1.61 -27.24
N ASN A 40 6.24 0.33 -27.09
CA ASN A 40 5.22 -0.69 -27.13
C ASN A 40 4.65 -0.90 -25.70
N PRO A 41 3.34 -1.10 -25.51
CA PRO A 41 2.78 -1.48 -24.21
C PRO A 41 3.46 -2.70 -23.56
N ALA A 42 4.01 -3.62 -24.37
CA ALA A 42 4.77 -4.77 -23.88
C ALA A 42 6.12 -4.42 -23.27
N ASP A 43 6.66 -3.22 -23.51
CA ASP A 43 7.95 -2.77 -23.00
C ASP A 43 7.83 -2.19 -21.56
N PHE A 44 6.62 -2.05 -21.03
CA PHE A 44 6.41 -1.56 -19.67
C PHE A 44 6.86 -2.57 -18.63
N VAL A 45 7.86 -2.19 -17.86
CA VAL A 45 8.36 -2.97 -16.72
C VAL A 45 8.03 -2.24 -15.44
N LEU A 46 7.06 -2.75 -14.68
CA LEU A 46 6.63 -2.19 -13.39
C LEU A 46 7.30 -2.89 -12.20
N SER A 47 8.01 -3.99 -12.45
CA SER A 47 8.68 -4.73 -11.39
C SER A 47 9.88 -3.96 -10.84
N VAL A 48 10.06 -4.03 -9.53
CA VAL A 48 11.18 -3.43 -8.80
C VAL A 48 11.85 -4.49 -7.91
N GLU A 49 13.13 -4.29 -7.62
CA GLU A 49 13.83 -5.10 -6.63
C GLU A 49 14.06 -4.27 -5.37
N ILE A 50 13.59 -4.78 -4.24
CA ILE A 50 13.72 -4.14 -2.94
C ILE A 50 14.17 -5.19 -1.92
N LEU A 51 15.27 -4.91 -1.21
CA LEU A 51 15.87 -5.81 -0.21
C LEU A 51 16.10 -7.23 -0.75
N GLY A 52 16.58 -7.36 -1.99
CA GLY A 52 16.82 -8.65 -2.64
C GLY A 52 15.55 -9.43 -3.00
N LYS A 53 14.38 -8.80 -2.95
CA LYS A 53 13.10 -9.38 -3.36
C LYS A 53 12.55 -8.65 -4.57
N ARG A 54 12.14 -9.41 -5.58
CA ARG A 54 11.48 -8.86 -6.76
C ARG A 54 9.99 -8.72 -6.50
N LEU A 55 9.50 -7.49 -6.57
CA LEU A 55 8.09 -7.16 -6.53
C LEU A 55 7.58 -6.96 -7.95
N ARG A 56 6.36 -7.40 -8.21
CA ARG A 56 5.72 -7.22 -9.53
C ARG A 56 5.34 -5.76 -9.77
N LEU A 57 4.99 -5.04 -8.72
CA LEU A 57 4.56 -3.65 -8.75
C LEU A 57 5.28 -2.87 -7.63
N PRO A 58 5.60 -1.58 -7.83
CA PRO A 58 6.30 -0.75 -6.84
C PRO A 58 5.35 -0.25 -5.75
N PHE A 59 4.60 -1.15 -5.12
CA PHE A 59 3.66 -0.83 -4.06
C PHE A 59 3.95 -1.62 -2.80
N PHE A 60 3.66 -0.98 -1.67
CA PHE A 60 3.68 -1.58 -0.35
C PHE A 60 2.38 -1.31 0.38
N ILE A 61 1.90 -2.32 1.09
CA ILE A 61 0.88 -2.14 2.13
C ILE A 61 1.62 -1.72 3.40
N ASP A 62 1.33 -0.55 3.91
CA ASP A 62 2.03 0.01 5.06
C ASP A 62 1.59 -0.61 6.39
N ALA A 63 2.48 -0.51 7.40
CA ALA A 63 2.31 -1.12 8.72
C ALA A 63 1.48 -0.23 9.66
N ILE A 64 0.17 -0.21 9.53
CA ILE A 64 -0.70 0.55 10.43
C ILE A 64 -1.29 -0.33 11.53
N THR A 65 -1.73 -1.52 11.18
CA THR A 65 -2.37 -2.47 12.11
C THR A 65 -1.31 -3.33 12.79
N GLY A 66 -1.22 -3.24 14.10
CA GLY A 66 -0.31 -4.09 14.85
C GLY A 66 -0.90 -5.48 15.13
N SER A 67 -0.13 -6.30 15.84
CA SER A 67 -0.49 -7.67 16.21
C SER A 67 -1.44 -7.69 17.41
N THR A 68 -2.74 -7.52 17.18
CA THR A 68 -3.79 -7.85 18.16
C THR A 68 -4.74 -8.86 17.51
N ASP A 69 -5.36 -9.70 18.31
CA ASP A 69 -6.29 -10.74 17.80
C ASP A 69 -7.37 -10.14 16.89
N ALA A 70 -7.88 -8.97 17.24
CA ALA A 70 -8.91 -8.28 16.47
C ALA A 70 -8.47 -7.85 15.06
N VAL A 71 -7.19 -7.62 14.84
CA VAL A 71 -6.65 -7.21 13.53
C VAL A 71 -5.91 -8.32 12.79
N THR A 72 -5.75 -9.49 13.41
CA THR A 72 -5.09 -10.65 12.80
C THR A 72 -5.76 -11.04 11.50
N GLU A 73 -7.08 -11.08 11.47
CA GLU A 73 -7.84 -11.43 10.27
C GLU A 73 -7.68 -10.39 9.14
N ILE A 74 -7.60 -9.11 9.49
CA ILE A 74 -7.33 -8.03 8.53
C ILE A 74 -5.94 -8.23 7.93
N ASN A 75 -4.92 -8.41 8.77
CA ASN A 75 -3.55 -8.63 8.33
C ASN A 75 -3.43 -9.89 7.47
N ARG A 76 -4.14 -10.96 7.80
CA ARG A 76 -4.18 -12.19 7.00
C ARG A 76 -4.74 -11.94 5.61
N LYS A 77 -5.83 -11.19 5.49
CA LYS A 77 -6.43 -10.83 4.19
C LYS A 77 -5.48 -9.94 3.37
N LEU A 78 -4.87 -8.94 4.00
CA LEU A 78 -3.88 -8.08 3.34
C LEU A 78 -2.67 -8.88 2.86
N ALA A 79 -2.16 -9.80 3.65
CA ALA A 79 -1.05 -10.69 3.26
C ALA A 79 -1.43 -11.57 2.05
N GLN A 80 -2.66 -12.06 1.99
CA GLN A 80 -3.15 -12.80 0.83
C GLN A 80 -3.19 -11.93 -0.43
N VAL A 81 -3.62 -10.67 -0.31
CA VAL A 81 -3.60 -9.71 -1.43
C VAL A 81 -2.16 -9.46 -1.86
N ALA A 82 -1.26 -9.15 -0.92
CA ALA A 82 0.15 -8.91 -1.21
C ALA A 82 0.79 -10.08 -1.93
N THR A 83 0.51 -11.31 -1.49
CA THR A 83 1.01 -12.54 -2.13
C THR A 83 0.47 -12.70 -3.56
N ARG A 84 -0.84 -12.50 -3.77
CA ARG A 84 -1.46 -12.65 -5.10
C ARG A 84 -0.98 -11.60 -6.10
N THR A 85 -0.72 -10.40 -5.65
CA THR A 85 -0.29 -9.28 -6.48
C THR A 85 1.23 -9.15 -6.56
N ALA A 86 1.97 -9.93 -5.77
CA ALA A 86 3.43 -9.86 -5.62
C ALA A 86 3.93 -8.44 -5.30
N ILE A 87 3.23 -7.76 -4.37
CA ILE A 87 3.64 -6.47 -3.79
C ILE A 87 4.20 -6.68 -2.38
N GLY A 88 4.85 -5.65 -1.84
CA GLY A 88 5.35 -5.68 -0.48
C GLY A 88 4.26 -5.46 0.57
N MET A 89 4.50 -5.95 1.78
CA MET A 89 3.68 -5.67 2.95
C MET A 89 4.58 -5.51 4.16
N ALA A 90 4.36 -4.44 4.90
CA ALA A 90 4.93 -4.24 6.22
C ALA A 90 3.91 -4.62 7.29
N VAL A 91 4.39 -5.05 8.45
CA VAL A 91 3.57 -5.40 9.62
C VAL A 91 4.07 -4.64 10.85
N GLY A 92 3.16 -4.17 11.66
CA GLY A 92 3.45 -3.42 12.89
C GLY A 92 3.52 -4.30 14.13
#